data_b9526a1f4407a166b926f99d47c69ea0
#
_entry.id   b9526a1f4407a166b926f99d47c69ea0
#
_cell.length_a   1.000
_cell.length_b   1.000
_cell.length_c   1.000
_cell.angle_alpha   90.00
_cell.angle_beta   90.00
_cell.angle_gamma   90.00
#
_symmetry.space_group_name_H-M   'P 1'
#
loop_
_entity.id
_entity.type
_entity.pdbx_description
1 polymer ?
#
loop_
_entity_poly.entity_id
_entity_poly.type
_entity_poly.pdbx_seq_one_letter_code
_entity_poly.pdbx_strand_id
1 'polypeptide(L)'
;MFSYSEPVLDRFPTVVGGVVHARGVVNGDPQGELRQAFRDEQLRALERIGDRPLAEIPSVSAWRRAFSAFGVEPTRYRSAVEALLRRVTKQGEIPSLNVLVDLGNLVSIRYGLPVAVFDQRAVSGSTTVRFAAGDESFTDLGGDGSVSRPEPGEVIFVDDVSLISARRWCWRQSAESAARADTTEILITVEGHHEGAGDDIVAAVDDLRELLDRHAGSPCVAAAVLTSEQSIFRGIATS
;
A
#
# COMPACT_ATOMS: atom_id res chain seq x y z
N MET A 1 14.83 -5.92 2.18
CA MET A 1 14.56 -6.41 0.81
C MET A 1 13.07 -6.61 0.63
N PHE A 2 12.53 -6.42 -0.60
CA PHE A 2 11.13 -6.72 -0.92
C PHE A 2 11.06 -7.59 -2.17
N SER A 3 10.13 -8.56 -2.21
CA SER A 3 9.99 -9.44 -3.36
C SER A 3 8.57 -10.00 -3.51
N TYR A 4 8.23 -10.39 -4.73
CA TYR A 4 7.11 -11.28 -5.02
C TYR A 4 7.61 -12.71 -5.16
N SER A 5 6.88 -13.67 -4.57
CA SER A 5 7.16 -15.09 -4.78
C SER A 5 6.72 -15.54 -6.17
N GLU A 6 7.43 -16.51 -6.73
CA GLU A 6 7.12 -17.09 -8.05
C GLU A 6 5.67 -17.57 -8.17
N PRO A 7 5.09 -18.30 -7.17
CA PRO A 7 3.69 -18.72 -7.26
C PRO A 7 2.68 -17.56 -7.34
N VAL A 8 2.98 -16.40 -6.74
CA VAL A 8 2.12 -15.20 -6.86
C VAL A 8 2.23 -14.61 -8.26
N LEU A 9 3.44 -14.51 -8.81
CA LEU A 9 3.65 -13.99 -10.18
C LEU A 9 3.03 -14.88 -11.23
N ASP A 10 3.14 -16.20 -11.08
CA ASP A 10 2.50 -17.18 -11.99
C ASP A 10 0.98 -17.04 -11.99
N ARG A 11 0.40 -16.85 -10.82
CA ARG A 11 -1.05 -16.70 -10.67
C ARG A 11 -1.56 -15.33 -11.10
N PHE A 12 -0.75 -14.28 -10.92
CA PHE A 12 -1.09 -12.89 -11.17
C PHE A 12 -0.04 -12.19 -12.05
N PRO A 13 0.15 -12.65 -13.30
CA PRO A 13 1.23 -12.15 -14.18
C PRO A 13 1.05 -10.68 -14.58
N THR A 14 -0.12 -10.09 -14.33
CA THR A 14 -0.40 -8.67 -14.59
C THR A 14 -0.03 -7.75 -13.44
N VAL A 15 0.49 -8.29 -12.31
CA VAL A 15 0.89 -7.44 -11.20
C VAL A 15 2.08 -6.57 -11.58
N VAL A 16 1.93 -5.28 -11.31
CA VAL A 16 3.03 -4.32 -11.31
C VAL A 16 3.09 -3.69 -9.92
N GLY A 17 4.28 -3.63 -9.33
CA GLY A 17 4.50 -3.08 -8.00
C GLY A 17 5.55 -1.98 -8.00
N GLY A 18 5.19 -0.79 -7.54
CA GLY A 18 6.14 0.25 -7.15
C GLY A 18 6.57 0.04 -5.71
N VAL A 19 7.87 0.15 -5.47
CA VAL A 19 8.44 0.01 -4.12
C VAL A 19 9.35 1.19 -3.85
N VAL A 20 9.13 1.85 -2.70
CA VAL A 20 9.96 2.97 -2.23
C VAL A 20 10.46 2.66 -0.83
N HIS A 21 11.77 2.58 -0.66
CA HIS A 21 12.44 2.48 0.64
C HIS A 21 13.03 3.82 1.00
N ALA A 22 12.69 4.37 2.17
CA ALA A 22 13.20 5.66 2.63
C ALA A 22 13.73 5.57 4.05
N ARG A 23 14.92 6.15 4.28
CA ARG A 23 15.60 6.26 5.58
C ARG A 23 15.80 7.71 5.98
N GLY A 24 15.63 7.98 7.25
CA GLY A 24 15.73 9.32 7.81
C GLY A 24 14.44 10.12 7.59
N VAL A 25 13.29 9.44 7.42
CA VAL A 25 12.01 10.12 7.34
C VAL A 25 11.66 10.79 8.66
N VAL A 26 11.00 11.94 8.57
CA VAL A 26 10.39 12.64 9.70
C VAL A 26 8.87 12.47 9.59
N ASN A 27 8.27 11.87 10.61
CA ASN A 27 6.83 11.70 10.70
C ASN A 27 6.26 12.57 11.84
N GLY A 28 4.97 12.83 11.83
CA GLY A 28 4.27 13.62 12.82
C GLY A 28 3.02 14.24 12.26
N ASP A 29 2.52 15.30 12.90
CA ASP A 29 1.35 16.02 12.41
C ASP A 29 1.65 16.70 11.06
N PRO A 30 0.81 16.50 10.03
CA PRO A 30 1.00 17.12 8.73
C PRO A 30 0.93 18.65 8.83
N GLN A 31 1.85 19.32 8.16
CA GLN A 31 1.83 20.78 8.07
C GLN A 31 0.72 21.28 7.13
N GLY A 32 0.41 22.57 7.18
CA GLY A 32 -0.72 23.18 6.47
C GLY A 32 -0.73 22.91 4.97
N GLU A 33 0.44 22.92 4.32
CA GLU A 33 0.58 22.65 2.88
C GLU A 33 0.17 21.21 2.52
N LEU A 34 0.67 20.21 3.25
CA LEU A 34 0.30 18.81 3.02
C LEU A 34 -1.19 18.57 3.30
N ARG A 35 -1.70 19.11 4.39
CA ARG A 35 -3.14 19.02 4.71
C ARG A 35 -4.01 19.61 3.62
N GLN A 36 -3.59 20.75 3.04
CA GLN A 36 -4.32 21.38 1.95
C GLN A 36 -4.23 20.53 0.67
N ALA A 37 -3.04 20.08 0.29
CA ALA A 37 -2.85 19.21 -0.88
C ALA A 37 -3.68 17.92 -0.78
N PHE A 38 -3.76 17.32 0.41
CA PHE A 38 -4.57 16.12 0.64
C PHE A 38 -6.07 16.40 0.52
N ARG A 39 -6.56 17.54 1.03
CA ARG A 39 -7.97 17.94 0.85
C ARG A 39 -8.29 18.22 -0.62
N ASP A 40 -7.42 18.95 -1.31
CA ASP A 40 -7.61 19.26 -2.72
C ASP A 40 -7.65 18.00 -3.59
N GLU A 41 -6.80 17.00 -3.28
CA GLU A 41 -6.81 15.73 -4.00
C GLU A 41 -8.10 14.92 -3.73
N GLN A 42 -8.63 14.98 -2.53
CA GLN A 42 -9.94 14.36 -2.22
C GLN A 42 -11.07 14.98 -3.07
N LEU A 43 -11.08 16.30 -3.21
CA LEU A 43 -12.05 17.01 -4.07
C LEU A 43 -11.89 16.62 -5.54
N ARG A 44 -10.65 16.61 -6.05
CA ARG A 44 -10.37 16.15 -7.42
C ARG A 44 -10.78 14.70 -7.64
N ALA A 45 -10.58 13.83 -6.65
CA ALA A 45 -11.01 12.43 -6.71
C ALA A 45 -12.54 12.33 -6.81
N LEU A 46 -13.29 13.12 -6.04
CA LEU A 46 -14.75 13.19 -6.14
C LEU A 46 -15.21 13.63 -7.51
N GLU A 47 -14.59 14.68 -8.08
CA GLU A 47 -14.89 15.18 -9.44
C GLU A 47 -14.62 14.12 -10.52
N ARG A 48 -13.46 13.41 -10.43
CA ARG A 48 -13.10 12.33 -11.37
C ARG A 48 -14.04 11.14 -11.29
N ILE A 49 -14.49 10.79 -10.10
CA ILE A 49 -15.40 9.66 -9.88
C ILE A 49 -16.80 10.02 -10.39
N GLY A 50 -17.31 11.21 -10.03
CA GLY A 50 -18.69 11.62 -10.34
C GLY A 50 -19.69 10.59 -9.84
N ASP A 51 -20.63 10.24 -10.69
CA ASP A 51 -21.66 9.22 -10.40
C ASP A 51 -21.25 7.78 -10.77
N ARG A 52 -20.01 7.57 -11.22
CA ARG A 52 -19.53 6.25 -11.64
C ARG A 52 -19.46 5.29 -10.45
N PRO A 53 -19.97 4.07 -10.58
CA PRO A 53 -19.76 3.02 -9.60
C PRO A 53 -18.26 2.74 -9.42
N LEU A 54 -17.77 2.69 -8.18
CA LEU A 54 -16.34 2.46 -7.89
C LEU A 54 -15.82 1.16 -8.52
N ALA A 55 -16.67 0.12 -8.60
CA ALA A 55 -16.29 -1.15 -9.21
C ALA A 55 -16.02 -1.06 -10.73
N GLU A 56 -16.39 0.03 -11.40
CA GLU A 56 -16.14 0.29 -12.81
C GLU A 56 -14.85 1.08 -13.06
N ILE A 57 -14.19 1.57 -12.01
CA ILE A 57 -12.86 2.17 -12.11
C ILE A 57 -11.88 1.04 -12.49
N PRO A 58 -11.09 1.17 -13.58
CA PRO A 58 -10.27 0.07 -14.10
C PRO A 58 -9.37 -0.58 -13.06
N SER A 59 -8.66 0.22 -12.25
CA SER A 59 -7.79 -0.27 -11.20
C SER A 59 -8.57 -1.02 -10.11
N VAL A 60 -9.70 -0.47 -9.63
CA VAL A 60 -10.56 -1.12 -8.64
C VAL A 60 -11.15 -2.42 -9.20
N SER A 61 -11.64 -2.40 -10.45
CA SER A 61 -12.16 -3.59 -11.13
C SER A 61 -11.12 -4.69 -11.22
N ALA A 62 -9.88 -4.35 -11.55
CA ALA A 62 -8.77 -5.30 -11.63
C ALA A 62 -8.45 -5.92 -10.25
N TRP A 63 -8.40 -5.11 -9.20
CA TRP A 63 -8.22 -5.61 -7.83
C TRP A 63 -9.36 -6.52 -7.36
N ARG A 64 -10.61 -6.21 -7.71
CA ARG A 64 -11.74 -7.08 -7.39
C ARG A 64 -11.63 -8.43 -8.07
N ARG A 65 -11.15 -8.49 -9.33
CA ARG A 65 -10.85 -9.76 -10.01
C ARG A 65 -9.71 -10.51 -9.34
N ALA A 66 -8.62 -9.83 -8.97
CA ALA A 66 -7.51 -10.45 -8.25
C ALA A 66 -7.97 -11.05 -6.92
N PHE A 67 -8.75 -10.34 -6.11
CA PHE A 67 -9.32 -10.85 -4.85
C PHE A 67 -10.16 -12.11 -5.07
N SER A 68 -11.07 -12.10 -6.04
CA SER A 68 -11.86 -13.28 -6.39
C SER A 68 -11.00 -14.47 -6.84
N ALA A 69 -9.88 -14.19 -7.53
CA ALA A 69 -9.00 -15.23 -8.05
C ALA A 69 -8.24 -15.99 -6.95
N PHE A 70 -8.00 -15.39 -5.77
CA PHE A 70 -7.46 -16.12 -4.61
C PHE A 70 -8.50 -16.39 -3.51
N GLY A 71 -9.80 -16.42 -3.87
CA GLY A 71 -10.87 -16.89 -3.01
C GLY A 71 -11.42 -15.84 -2.04
N VAL A 72 -11.07 -14.57 -2.18
CA VAL A 72 -11.56 -13.47 -1.32
C VAL A 72 -12.76 -12.79 -1.96
N GLU A 73 -13.85 -12.64 -1.22
CA GLU A 73 -15.04 -11.95 -1.67
C GLU A 73 -14.84 -10.42 -1.66
N PRO A 74 -14.77 -9.74 -2.83
CA PRO A 74 -14.42 -8.32 -2.90
C PRO A 74 -15.51 -7.37 -2.41
N THR A 75 -16.74 -7.84 -2.24
CA THR A 75 -17.83 -7.06 -1.61
C THR A 75 -17.69 -6.99 -0.10
N ARG A 76 -17.14 -8.02 0.51
CA ARG A 76 -16.85 -8.12 1.95
C ARG A 76 -15.50 -7.54 2.30
N TYR A 77 -14.47 -7.87 1.50
CA TYR A 77 -13.09 -7.44 1.69
C TYR A 77 -12.66 -6.56 0.52
N ARG A 78 -12.54 -5.26 0.75
CA ARG A 78 -12.17 -4.29 -0.30
C ARG A 78 -10.68 -4.03 -0.27
N SER A 79 -10.09 -3.78 -1.45
CA SER A 79 -8.74 -3.23 -1.52
C SER A 79 -8.66 -1.90 -0.77
N ALA A 80 -7.47 -1.52 -0.29
CA ALA A 80 -7.27 -0.27 0.44
C ALA A 80 -7.78 0.94 -0.35
N VAL A 81 -7.49 1.01 -1.66
CA VAL A 81 -7.94 2.11 -2.51
C VAL A 81 -9.47 2.15 -2.63
N GLU A 82 -10.14 1.00 -2.84
CA GLU A 82 -11.60 0.97 -2.90
C GLU A 82 -12.22 1.44 -1.58
N ALA A 83 -11.60 1.08 -0.45
CA ALA A 83 -12.05 1.53 0.88
C ALA A 83 -11.88 3.04 1.04
N LEU A 84 -10.75 3.62 0.62
CA LEU A 84 -10.50 5.07 0.64
C LEU A 84 -11.46 5.84 -0.27
N LEU A 85 -11.60 5.42 -1.53
CA LEU A 85 -12.52 6.05 -2.47
C LEU A 85 -13.97 5.96 -1.99
N ARG A 86 -14.37 4.82 -1.40
CA ARG A 86 -15.68 4.69 -0.78
C ARG A 86 -15.87 5.64 0.40
N ARG A 87 -14.84 5.83 1.22
CA ARG A 87 -14.92 6.76 2.35
C ARG A 87 -15.13 8.19 1.86
N VAL A 88 -14.32 8.66 0.91
CA VAL A 88 -14.47 10.04 0.38
C VAL A 88 -15.83 10.25 -0.31
N THR A 89 -16.32 9.28 -1.08
CA THR A 89 -17.63 9.38 -1.76
C THR A 89 -18.83 9.29 -0.81
N LYS A 90 -18.71 8.62 0.34
CA LYS A 90 -19.82 8.42 1.28
C LYS A 90 -19.81 9.38 2.47
N GLN A 91 -18.63 9.77 2.94
CA GLN A 91 -18.44 10.61 4.13
C GLN A 91 -17.94 12.02 3.78
N GLY A 92 -17.53 12.25 2.52
CA GLY A 92 -17.01 13.52 2.02
C GLY A 92 -15.54 13.74 2.30
N GLU A 93 -14.94 12.99 3.24
CA GLU A 93 -13.54 13.18 3.62
C GLU A 93 -12.84 11.90 4.12
N ILE A 94 -11.51 11.91 3.96
CA ILE A 94 -10.59 11.01 4.64
C ILE A 94 -9.83 11.86 5.66
N PRO A 95 -9.86 11.53 6.97
CA PRO A 95 -9.17 12.33 7.98
C PRO A 95 -7.65 12.26 7.78
N SER A 96 -6.99 13.38 8.05
CA SER A 96 -5.53 13.47 8.15
C SER A 96 -5.07 12.77 9.44
N LEU A 97 -4.01 11.97 9.35
CA LEU A 97 -3.49 11.18 10.47
C LEU A 97 -2.06 11.57 10.84
N ASN A 98 -1.11 11.35 9.96
CA ASN A 98 0.28 11.76 10.07
C ASN A 98 0.87 11.92 8.67
N VAL A 99 2.05 12.55 8.58
CA VAL A 99 2.69 12.88 7.29
C VAL A 99 2.75 11.65 6.38
N LEU A 100 3.29 10.54 6.84
CA LEU A 100 3.55 9.37 6.00
C LEU A 100 2.26 8.70 5.51
N VAL A 101 1.26 8.60 6.38
CA VAL A 101 -0.04 8.02 6.02
C VAL A 101 -0.80 8.95 5.06
N ASP A 102 -0.73 10.27 5.27
CA ASP A 102 -1.40 11.24 4.40
C ASP A 102 -0.77 11.27 3.01
N LEU A 103 0.57 11.16 2.90
CA LEU A 103 1.26 11.00 1.60
C LEU A 103 0.79 9.75 0.88
N GLY A 104 0.77 8.61 1.56
CA GLY A 104 0.31 7.35 0.99
C GLY A 104 -1.16 7.41 0.54
N ASN A 105 -2.04 7.98 1.36
CA ASN A 105 -3.45 8.14 1.03
C ASN A 105 -3.66 9.13 -0.14
N LEU A 106 -2.89 10.23 -0.18
CA LEU A 106 -2.94 11.22 -1.26
C LEU A 106 -2.62 10.55 -2.61
N VAL A 107 -1.51 9.81 -2.68
CA VAL A 107 -1.10 9.08 -3.89
C VAL A 107 -2.10 7.98 -4.23
N SER A 108 -2.60 7.25 -3.22
CA SER A 108 -3.61 6.21 -3.41
C SER A 108 -4.87 6.73 -4.10
N ILE A 109 -5.44 7.84 -3.62
CA ILE A 109 -6.66 8.40 -4.23
C ILE A 109 -6.38 9.09 -5.56
N ARG A 110 -5.18 9.67 -5.77
CA ARG A 110 -4.77 10.32 -7.03
C ARG A 110 -4.74 9.35 -8.19
N TYR A 111 -4.10 8.21 -8.00
CA TYR A 111 -3.92 7.19 -9.05
C TYR A 111 -4.97 6.08 -9.01
N GLY A 112 -5.79 6.03 -7.95
CA GLY A 112 -6.75 4.94 -7.77
C GLY A 112 -6.05 3.59 -7.49
N LEU A 113 -4.89 3.61 -6.83
CA LEU A 113 -4.05 2.44 -6.54
C LEU A 113 -3.97 2.19 -5.03
N PRO A 114 -3.94 0.94 -4.55
CA PRO A 114 -3.64 0.66 -3.15
C PRO A 114 -2.18 1.04 -2.85
N VAL A 115 -2.01 1.82 -1.80
CA VAL A 115 -0.71 2.20 -1.25
C VAL A 115 -0.64 1.75 0.20
N ALA A 116 0.45 1.11 0.58
CA ALA A 116 0.75 0.75 1.96
C ALA A 116 2.06 1.41 2.40
N VAL A 117 2.11 1.87 3.65
CA VAL A 117 3.28 2.48 4.28
C VAL A 117 3.65 1.66 5.50
N PHE A 118 4.76 0.94 5.43
CA PHE A 118 5.25 0.06 6.49
C PHE A 118 6.43 0.67 7.22
N ASP A 119 6.39 0.65 8.55
CA ASP A 119 7.55 0.93 9.41
C ASP A 119 8.52 -0.25 9.31
N GLN A 120 9.67 -0.04 8.67
CA GLN A 120 10.67 -1.10 8.46
C GLN A 120 11.35 -1.55 9.74
N ARG A 121 11.30 -0.78 10.82
CA ARG A 121 11.86 -1.17 12.13
C ARG A 121 11.08 -2.34 12.77
N ALA A 122 9.84 -2.54 12.34
CA ALA A 122 8.99 -3.66 12.81
C ALA A 122 9.11 -4.93 11.92
N VAL A 123 9.88 -4.86 10.84
CA VAL A 123 10.03 -5.94 9.86
C VAL A 123 11.37 -6.64 10.06
N SER A 124 11.36 -7.95 10.23
CA SER A 124 12.57 -8.76 10.39
C SER A 124 13.04 -9.29 9.03
N GLY A 125 14.17 -8.77 8.56
CA GLY A 125 14.78 -9.21 7.29
C GLY A 125 14.04 -8.70 6.06
N SER A 126 13.50 -9.60 5.25
CA SER A 126 12.87 -9.30 3.97
C SER A 126 11.35 -9.36 4.06
N THR A 127 10.66 -8.50 3.30
CA THR A 127 9.22 -8.63 3.07
C THR A 127 8.99 -9.41 1.77
N THR A 128 8.21 -10.48 1.83
CA THR A 128 7.80 -11.25 0.66
C THR A 128 6.29 -11.23 0.50
N VAL A 129 5.82 -10.94 -0.71
CA VAL A 129 4.41 -11.13 -1.10
C VAL A 129 4.26 -12.58 -1.55
N ARG A 130 3.51 -13.37 -0.79
CA ARG A 130 3.31 -14.80 -1.06
C ARG A 130 1.93 -15.28 -0.63
N PHE A 131 1.59 -16.51 -0.99
CA PHE A 131 0.44 -17.17 -0.42
C PHE A 131 0.72 -17.58 1.03
N ALA A 132 -0.28 -17.41 1.88
CA ALA A 132 -0.23 -17.81 3.28
C ALA A 132 -0.23 -19.33 3.44
N ALA A 133 0.54 -19.83 4.39
CA ALA A 133 0.49 -21.21 4.84
C ALA A 133 -0.60 -21.42 5.91
N GLY A 134 -1.00 -20.35 6.61
CA GLY A 134 -2.03 -20.39 7.66
C GLY A 134 -1.46 -20.45 9.08
N ASP A 135 -0.15 -20.39 9.24
CA ASP A 135 0.53 -20.38 10.55
C ASP A 135 1.18 -19.03 10.90
N GLU A 136 1.13 -18.07 9.98
CA GLU A 136 1.65 -16.73 10.17
C GLU A 136 0.80 -15.92 11.17
N SER A 137 1.41 -14.91 11.77
CA SER A 137 0.78 -14.06 12.78
C SER A 137 0.39 -12.68 12.21
N PHE A 138 -0.82 -12.24 12.55
CA PHE A 138 -1.35 -10.93 12.15
C PHE A 138 -2.16 -10.30 13.27
N THR A 139 -1.89 -9.04 13.58
CA THR A 139 -2.69 -8.19 14.48
C THR A 139 -3.33 -7.07 13.67
N ASP A 140 -4.66 -6.99 13.65
CA ASP A 140 -5.38 -5.99 12.84
C ASP A 140 -5.12 -4.57 13.33
N LEU A 141 -4.75 -3.66 12.43
CA LEU A 141 -4.65 -2.24 12.74
C LEU A 141 -6.05 -1.65 13.03
N GLY A 142 -6.25 -1.26 14.27
CA GLY A 142 -7.57 -0.79 14.76
C GLY A 142 -8.48 -1.89 15.29
N GLY A 143 -7.98 -3.12 15.43
CA GLY A 143 -8.61 -4.20 16.17
C GLY A 143 -8.41 -4.08 17.69
N ASP A 144 -8.78 -5.13 18.42
CA ASP A 144 -8.64 -5.25 19.88
C ASP A 144 -7.25 -5.70 20.35
N GLY A 145 -6.28 -5.79 19.44
CA GLY A 145 -4.93 -6.29 19.69
C GLY A 145 -4.80 -7.81 19.66
N SER A 146 -5.87 -8.53 19.36
CA SER A 146 -5.82 -9.99 19.24
C SER A 146 -4.99 -10.42 18.01
N VAL A 147 -4.19 -11.46 18.19
CA VAL A 147 -3.45 -12.10 17.09
C VAL A 147 -4.38 -13.06 16.36
N SER A 148 -4.45 -12.92 15.05
CA SER A 148 -5.18 -13.82 14.16
C SER A 148 -4.25 -14.49 13.16
N ARG A 149 -4.75 -15.50 12.45
CA ARG A 149 -4.03 -16.18 11.38
C ARG A 149 -4.75 -15.98 10.05
N PRO A 150 -4.01 -15.92 8.93
CA PRO A 150 -4.62 -15.90 7.62
C PRO A 150 -5.23 -17.28 7.29
N GLU A 151 -6.14 -17.28 6.33
CA GLU A 151 -6.54 -18.55 5.72
C GLU A 151 -5.43 -19.01 4.75
N PRO A 152 -5.12 -20.32 4.68
CA PRO A 152 -4.19 -20.83 3.68
C PRO A 152 -4.59 -20.40 2.27
N GLY A 153 -3.62 -19.91 1.50
CA GLY A 153 -3.85 -19.40 0.15
C GLY A 153 -4.26 -17.92 0.05
N GLU A 154 -4.47 -17.20 1.17
CA GLU A 154 -4.52 -15.73 1.12
C GLU A 154 -3.19 -15.17 0.60
N VAL A 155 -3.23 -14.09 -0.18
CA VAL A 155 -1.99 -13.34 -0.50
C VAL A 155 -1.67 -12.42 0.66
N ILE A 156 -0.45 -12.49 1.17
CA ILE A 156 0.04 -11.74 2.33
C ILE A 156 1.39 -11.09 2.06
N PHE A 157 1.66 -10.00 2.78
CA PHE A 157 3.01 -9.43 2.94
C PHE A 157 3.57 -9.95 4.25
N VAL A 158 4.65 -10.69 4.21
CA VAL A 158 5.19 -11.36 5.38
C VAL A 158 6.69 -11.25 5.44
N ASP A 159 7.22 -11.14 6.65
CA ASP A 159 8.65 -11.08 6.90
C ASP A 159 9.30 -12.47 7.12
N ASP A 160 10.62 -12.48 7.36
CA ASP A 160 11.39 -13.73 7.52
C ASP A 160 11.06 -14.48 8.82
N VAL A 161 10.32 -13.89 9.76
CA VAL A 161 9.88 -14.53 11.02
C VAL A 161 8.37 -14.81 11.05
N SER A 162 7.72 -14.78 9.88
CA SER A 162 6.29 -15.06 9.70
C SER A 162 5.35 -14.03 10.35
N LEU A 163 5.80 -12.77 10.53
CA LEU A 163 4.95 -11.66 10.90
C LEU A 163 4.35 -11.02 9.65
N ILE A 164 3.02 -10.92 9.60
CA ILE A 164 2.31 -10.33 8.47
C ILE A 164 2.26 -8.82 8.62
N SER A 165 2.71 -8.09 7.58
CA SER A 165 2.55 -6.63 7.47
C SER A 165 1.23 -6.23 6.80
N ALA A 166 0.73 -7.02 5.84
CA ALA A 166 -0.59 -6.85 5.23
C ALA A 166 -1.19 -8.18 4.83
N ARG A 167 -2.53 -8.34 5.01
CA ARG A 167 -3.24 -9.56 4.62
C ARG A 167 -4.33 -9.31 3.59
N ARG A 168 -4.76 -10.38 2.93
CA ARG A 168 -5.60 -10.36 1.72
C ARG A 168 -5.06 -9.34 0.74
N TRP A 169 -3.75 -9.47 0.49
CA TRP A 169 -2.95 -8.55 -0.33
C TRP A 169 -2.95 -7.13 0.25
N CYS A 170 -3.87 -6.29 -0.20
CA CYS A 170 -3.97 -4.88 0.17
C CYS A 170 -5.30 -4.56 0.90
N TRP A 171 -5.87 -5.52 1.66
CA TRP A 171 -7.09 -5.27 2.42
C TRP A 171 -6.84 -4.57 3.76
N ARG A 172 -5.91 -5.10 4.55
CA ARG A 172 -5.62 -4.61 5.91
C ARG A 172 -4.13 -4.68 6.21
N GLN A 173 -3.65 -3.62 6.84
CA GLN A 173 -2.30 -3.53 7.38
C GLN A 173 -2.27 -4.00 8.84
N SER A 174 -1.12 -4.53 9.26
CA SER A 174 -0.84 -4.92 10.64
C SER A 174 -0.59 -3.72 11.55
N ALA A 175 -0.95 -3.85 12.82
CA ALA A 175 -0.66 -2.87 13.85
C ALA A 175 0.84 -2.74 14.13
N GLU A 176 1.61 -3.83 13.97
CA GLU A 176 3.05 -3.85 14.22
C GLU A 176 3.82 -3.03 13.19
N SER A 177 3.45 -3.13 11.91
CA SER A 177 4.12 -2.43 10.81
C SER A 177 3.51 -1.07 10.48
N ALA A 178 2.55 -0.58 11.25
CA ALA A 178 1.95 0.73 11.02
C ALA A 178 2.94 1.87 11.29
N ALA A 179 2.97 2.86 10.39
CA ALA A 179 3.78 4.07 10.58
C ALA A 179 3.27 4.87 11.78
N ARG A 180 4.19 5.20 12.70
CA ARG A 180 3.95 5.93 13.95
C ARG A 180 4.73 7.24 13.95
N ALA A 181 4.47 8.11 14.93
CA ALA A 181 5.13 9.42 15.05
C ALA A 181 6.67 9.33 15.10
N ASP A 182 7.20 8.24 15.64
CA ASP A 182 8.64 7.99 15.77
C ASP A 182 9.22 7.15 14.62
N THR A 183 8.47 6.86 13.57
CA THR A 183 8.94 6.11 12.41
C THR A 183 10.00 6.91 11.65
N THR A 184 11.16 6.29 11.43
CA THR A 184 12.31 6.89 10.72
C THR A 184 12.77 6.12 9.49
N GLU A 185 12.25 4.92 9.28
CA GLU A 185 12.55 4.08 8.11
C GLU A 185 11.28 3.40 7.63
N ILE A 186 10.99 3.52 6.34
CA ILE A 186 9.75 3.01 5.75
C ILE A 186 9.99 2.26 4.46
N LEU A 187 9.08 1.31 4.21
CA LEU A 187 8.84 0.74 2.90
C LEU A 187 7.42 1.16 2.46
N ILE A 188 7.31 1.79 1.30
CA ILE A 188 6.01 2.07 0.67
C ILE A 188 5.86 1.13 -0.51
N THR A 189 4.66 0.54 -0.65
CA THR A 189 4.30 -0.23 -1.84
C THR A 189 3.07 0.39 -2.51
N VAL A 190 3.06 0.39 -3.84
CA VAL A 190 1.93 0.78 -4.67
C VAL A 190 1.77 -0.26 -5.76
N GLU A 191 0.56 -0.82 -5.94
CA GLU A 191 0.39 -2.00 -6.79
C GLU A 191 -0.84 -1.86 -7.70
N GLY A 192 -0.76 -2.51 -8.88
CA GLY A 192 -1.84 -2.51 -9.86
C GLY A 192 -1.86 -3.75 -10.73
N HIS A 193 -3.04 -4.05 -11.31
CA HIS A 193 -3.29 -5.17 -12.21
C HIS A 193 -4.00 -4.78 -13.50
N HIS A 194 -4.38 -3.50 -13.64
CA HIS A 194 -5.15 -3.02 -14.78
C HIS A 194 -4.23 -2.71 -15.96
N GLU A 195 -4.81 -2.61 -17.14
CA GLU A 195 -4.11 -2.13 -18.32
C GLU A 195 -3.62 -0.68 -18.08
N GLY A 196 -2.35 -0.40 -18.35
CA GLY A 196 -1.72 0.89 -18.03
C GLY A 196 -1.17 0.99 -16.59
N ALA A 197 -1.30 -0.04 -15.75
CA ALA A 197 -0.78 -0.03 -14.39
C ALA A 197 0.71 0.34 -14.30
N GLY A 198 1.51 -0.05 -15.30
CA GLY A 198 2.94 0.29 -15.35
C GLY A 198 3.19 1.79 -15.33
N ASP A 199 2.52 2.54 -16.20
CA ASP A 199 2.66 4.00 -16.29
C ASP A 199 2.15 4.69 -15.02
N ASP A 200 0.98 4.26 -14.53
CA ASP A 200 0.39 4.80 -13.30
C ASP A 200 1.30 4.58 -12.08
N ILE A 201 1.95 3.41 -12.00
CA ILE A 201 2.87 3.09 -10.90
C ILE A 201 4.18 3.87 -11.00
N VAL A 202 4.74 4.05 -12.19
CA VAL A 202 5.90 4.92 -12.38
C VAL A 202 5.59 6.33 -11.88
N ALA A 203 4.47 6.91 -12.32
CA ALA A 203 4.04 8.23 -11.90
C ALA A 203 3.78 8.31 -10.38
N ALA A 204 3.15 7.29 -9.80
CA ALA A 204 2.91 7.22 -8.36
C ALA A 204 4.19 7.13 -7.53
N VAL A 205 5.19 6.37 -8.01
CA VAL A 205 6.52 6.27 -7.36
C VAL A 205 7.27 7.60 -7.42
N ASP A 206 7.22 8.30 -8.55
CA ASP A 206 7.86 9.60 -8.68
C ASP A 206 7.18 10.65 -7.79
N ASP A 207 5.85 10.68 -7.73
CA ASP A 207 5.09 11.52 -6.79
C ASP A 207 5.45 11.21 -5.32
N LEU A 208 5.52 9.94 -4.94
CA LEU A 208 5.92 9.54 -3.59
C LEU A 208 7.30 10.06 -3.22
N ARG A 209 8.27 9.98 -4.14
CA ARG A 209 9.63 10.49 -3.91
C ARG A 209 9.63 12.00 -3.71
N GLU A 210 8.91 12.74 -4.56
CA GLU A 210 8.80 14.20 -4.45
C GLU A 210 8.11 14.63 -3.16
N LEU A 211 7.02 13.97 -2.80
CA LEU A 211 6.27 14.25 -1.58
C LEU A 211 7.08 13.92 -0.31
N LEU A 212 7.83 12.81 -0.30
CA LEU A 212 8.74 12.46 0.79
C LEU A 212 9.85 13.51 0.96
N ASP A 213 10.45 13.96 -0.15
CA ASP A 213 11.46 15.02 -0.12
C ASP A 213 10.90 16.31 0.48
N ARG A 214 9.71 16.71 0.05
CA ARG A 214 9.08 17.97 0.45
C ARG A 214 8.55 17.96 1.89
N HIS A 215 8.00 16.85 2.36
CA HIS A 215 7.20 16.82 3.58
C HIS A 215 7.72 15.89 4.68
N ALA A 216 8.64 14.97 4.36
CA ALA A 216 9.15 13.97 5.30
C ALA A 216 10.65 14.12 5.63
N GLY A 217 11.21 15.34 5.51
CA GLY A 217 12.57 15.66 5.93
C GLY A 217 13.66 15.32 4.93
N SER A 218 13.36 15.25 3.63
CA SER A 218 14.33 14.92 2.54
C SER A 218 15.14 13.65 2.84
N PRO A 219 14.47 12.51 3.03
CA PRO A 219 15.13 11.25 3.39
C PRO A 219 16.01 10.70 2.28
N CYS A 220 16.91 9.78 2.61
CA CYS A 220 17.57 8.95 1.60
C CYS A 220 16.54 7.97 1.01
N VAL A 221 16.37 7.97 -0.31
CA VAL A 221 15.33 7.19 -0.99
C VAL A 221 15.93 6.28 -2.06
N ALA A 222 15.53 5.01 -2.06
CA ALA A 222 15.69 4.08 -3.17
C ALA A 222 14.31 3.62 -3.64
N ALA A 223 14.10 3.48 -4.94
CA ALA A 223 12.83 3.03 -5.50
C ALA A 223 13.04 2.12 -6.71
N ALA A 224 12.04 1.27 -6.97
CA ALA A 224 11.98 0.44 -8.17
C ALA A 224 10.53 0.15 -8.56
N VAL A 225 10.33 -0.18 -9.83
CA VAL A 225 9.10 -0.80 -10.33
C VAL A 225 9.38 -2.27 -10.59
N LEU A 226 8.55 -3.13 -10.02
CA LEU A 226 8.67 -4.59 -10.09
C LEU A 226 7.60 -5.17 -11.00
N THR A 227 8.01 -6.20 -11.74
CA THR A 227 7.17 -6.99 -12.64
C THR A 227 7.52 -8.47 -12.48
N SER A 228 6.90 -9.35 -13.26
CA SER A 228 7.28 -10.76 -13.32
C SER A 228 8.75 -10.98 -13.76
N GLU A 229 9.32 -10.05 -14.54
CA GLU A 229 10.71 -10.13 -15.00
C GLU A 229 11.72 -9.62 -13.96
N GLN A 230 11.31 -8.64 -13.15
CA GLN A 230 12.11 -8.06 -12.07
C GLN A 230 11.31 -8.05 -10.78
N SER A 231 11.33 -9.16 -10.06
CA SER A 231 10.47 -9.39 -8.89
C SER A 231 11.11 -9.03 -7.54
N ILE A 232 12.35 -8.53 -7.53
CA ILE A 232 13.12 -8.30 -6.30
C ILE A 232 13.65 -6.87 -6.23
N PHE A 233 13.42 -6.22 -5.09
CA PHE A 233 13.98 -4.92 -4.73
C PHE A 233 14.87 -5.04 -3.48
N ARG A 234 16.11 -4.57 -3.57
CA ARG A 234 17.09 -4.70 -2.48
C ARG A 234 17.05 -3.56 -1.46
N GLY A 235 16.47 -2.43 -1.82
CA GLY A 235 16.43 -1.24 -0.97
C GLY A 235 17.76 -0.49 -0.89
N ILE A 236 17.84 0.42 0.09
CA ILE A 236 19.06 1.17 0.39
C ILE A 236 20.07 0.22 1.03
N ALA A 237 21.31 0.20 0.54
CA ALA A 237 22.36 -0.61 1.12
C ALA A 237 22.63 -0.19 2.59
N THR A 238 22.83 -1.17 3.47
CA THR A 238 23.39 -0.94 4.81
C THR A 238 24.88 -0.75 4.65
N SER A 239 25.38 0.43 5.02
CA SER A 239 26.81 0.71 5.14
C SER A 239 27.40 -0.04 6.32
#